data_db0589b7d7191acfef8caecd458cc96e
#
_entry.id   db0589b7d7191acfef8caecd458cc96e
#
_cell.length_a   1.000
_cell.length_b   1.000
_cell.length_c   1.000
_cell.angle_alpha   90.00
_cell.angle_beta   90.00
_cell.angle_gamma   90.00
#
_symmetry.space_group_name_H-M   'P 1'
#
loop_
_entity.id
_entity.type
_entity.pdbx_description
1 polymer ?
#
loop_
_entity_poly.entity_id
_entity_poly.type
_entity_poly.pdbx_seq_one_letter_code
_entity_poly.pdbx_strand_id
1 'polypeptide(L)'
;MLQGKYSYVLTTHIDKGHVHNHLIFCAVDMVNHRKYNSNRQSYAYIRRTSDRLCREHGLSVVQPSRDKGKSYAEWDAGRKGKSWKAKLKAAIDAVIPQAKDFDDFLRLMAAQGYEIKQGKFISFRAPGQERFTRCKTLGENYTEEAITSRIKGLAVDR
;
A
#
# COMPACT_ATOMS: atom_id res chain seq x y z
N MET A 1 12.43 13.45 22.35
CA MET A 1 12.90 12.10 22.00
C MET A 1 14.23 11.78 22.67
N LEU A 2 15.30 12.45 22.32
CA LEU A 2 16.67 12.15 22.82
C LEU A 2 16.99 12.79 24.16
N GLN A 3 16.28 13.83 24.58
CA GLN A 3 16.38 14.52 25.88
C GLN A 3 17.82 14.93 26.28
N GLY A 4 18.67 15.24 25.29
CA GLY A 4 20.08 15.61 25.54
C GLY A 4 20.99 14.44 26.00
N LYS A 5 20.49 13.21 26.04
CA LYS A 5 21.24 12.05 26.55
C LYS A 5 22.01 11.28 25.48
N TYR A 6 21.74 11.54 24.21
CA TYR A 6 22.32 10.78 23.11
C TYR A 6 23.08 11.70 22.15
N SER A 7 24.28 11.28 21.75
CA SER A 7 24.96 11.92 20.63
C SER A 7 24.20 11.68 19.35
N TYR A 8 24.03 12.70 18.50
CA TYR A 8 23.32 12.58 17.25
C TYR A 8 23.91 13.46 16.16
N VAL A 9 23.61 13.12 14.92
CA VAL A 9 23.82 13.92 13.73
C VAL A 9 22.48 14.09 13.04
N LEU A 10 22.15 15.33 12.69
CA LEU A 10 20.97 15.66 11.91
C LEU A 10 21.44 16.23 10.57
N THR A 11 21.01 15.62 9.47
CA THR A 11 21.30 16.09 8.11
C THR A 11 20.00 16.39 7.39
N THR A 12 19.99 17.46 6.60
CA THR A 12 18.86 17.86 5.76
C THR A 12 19.23 17.62 4.30
N HIS A 13 18.39 16.87 3.60
CA HIS A 13 18.50 16.65 2.16
C HIS A 13 17.43 17.43 1.42
N ILE A 14 17.82 18.05 0.31
CA ILE A 14 16.96 18.87 -0.56
C ILE A 14 16.96 18.35 -2.00
N ASP A 15 17.12 17.05 -2.17
CA ASP A 15 17.14 16.38 -3.45
C ASP A 15 15.73 15.95 -3.89
N LYS A 16 15.57 15.65 -5.17
CA LYS A 16 14.33 15.06 -5.76
C LYS A 16 13.02 15.81 -5.50
N GLY A 17 13.11 17.13 -5.30
CA GLY A 17 11.93 18.00 -5.18
C GLY A 17 11.22 17.93 -3.82
N HIS A 18 11.83 17.34 -2.80
CA HIS A 18 11.33 17.39 -1.42
C HIS A 18 12.45 17.54 -0.42
N VAL A 19 12.15 18.18 0.72
CA VAL A 19 13.07 18.33 1.83
C VAL A 19 12.80 17.25 2.86
N HIS A 20 13.85 16.53 3.29
CA HIS A 20 13.74 15.54 4.34
C HIS A 20 14.98 15.48 5.22
N ASN A 21 14.78 15.04 6.45
CA ASN A 21 15.84 14.99 7.46
C ASN A 21 16.20 13.54 7.79
N HIS A 22 17.49 13.28 7.96
CA HIS A 22 18.00 12.06 8.55
C HIS A 22 18.55 12.37 9.94
N LEU A 23 18.01 11.70 10.94
CA LEU A 23 18.51 11.74 12.31
C LEU A 23 19.19 10.40 12.63
N ILE A 24 20.50 10.45 12.81
CA ILE A 24 21.33 9.32 13.22
C ILE A 24 21.77 9.60 14.65
N PHE A 25 21.56 8.68 15.57
CA PHE A 25 21.97 8.86 16.96
C PHE A 25 22.59 7.59 17.53
N CYS A 26 23.46 7.76 18.54
CA CYS A 26 24.07 6.64 19.26
C CYS A 26 22.99 5.84 19.98
N ALA A 27 23.02 4.52 19.85
CA ALA A 27 22.02 3.65 20.49
C ALA A 27 22.16 3.56 22.02
N VAL A 28 23.27 4.05 22.58
CA VAL A 28 23.54 4.06 24.02
C VAL A 28 23.55 5.49 24.54
N ASP A 29 22.82 5.78 25.61
CA ASP A 29 22.83 7.09 26.23
C ASP A 29 24.19 7.38 26.93
N MET A 30 24.61 8.64 26.91
CA MET A 30 25.90 9.07 27.45
C MET A 30 25.88 9.25 28.97
N VAL A 31 24.72 9.23 29.60
CA VAL A 31 24.54 9.52 31.03
C VAL A 31 24.48 8.23 31.83
N ASN A 32 23.62 7.30 31.42
CA ASN A 32 23.35 6.06 32.16
C ASN A 32 23.89 4.82 31.45
N HIS A 33 24.49 4.98 30.26
CA HIS A 33 25.01 3.91 29.40
C HIS A 33 23.98 2.83 29.08
N ARG A 34 22.70 3.22 29.00
CA ARG A 34 21.58 2.31 28.66
C ARG A 34 21.24 2.42 27.21
N LYS A 35 20.89 1.27 26.61
CA LYS A 35 20.45 1.18 25.22
C LYS A 35 19.08 1.88 25.06
N TYR A 36 18.93 2.63 23.97
CA TYR A 36 17.65 3.21 23.56
C TYR A 36 16.59 2.13 23.36
N ASN A 37 15.48 2.26 24.06
CA ASN A 37 14.37 1.33 23.93
C ASN A 37 13.46 1.76 22.76
N SER A 38 13.67 1.15 21.60
CA SER A 38 12.82 1.34 20.42
C SER A 38 11.62 0.40 20.48
N ASN A 39 10.43 0.94 20.60
CA ASN A 39 9.17 0.20 20.63
C ASN A 39 8.07 0.93 19.86
N ARG A 40 6.87 0.34 19.77
CA ARG A 40 5.74 0.91 19.06
C ARG A 40 5.33 2.30 19.59
N GLN A 41 5.48 2.56 20.88
CA GLN A 41 5.14 3.85 21.48
C GLN A 41 6.15 4.93 21.09
N SER A 42 7.46 4.62 21.04
CA SER A 42 8.49 5.55 20.59
C SER A 42 8.30 5.94 19.13
N TYR A 43 7.90 4.99 18.28
CA TYR A 43 7.52 5.27 16.89
C TYR A 43 6.33 6.24 16.79
N ALA A 44 5.27 5.96 17.54
CA ALA A 44 4.10 6.82 17.55
C ALA A 44 4.41 8.23 18.09
N TYR A 45 5.29 8.34 19.09
CA TYR A 45 5.75 9.61 19.64
C TYR A 45 6.54 10.42 18.61
N ILE A 46 7.51 9.78 17.93
CA ILE A 46 8.33 10.43 16.89
C ILE A 46 7.41 10.99 15.79
N ARG A 47 6.47 10.18 15.30
CA ARG A 47 5.55 10.59 14.25
C ARG A 47 4.68 11.77 14.67
N ARG A 48 4.05 11.68 15.85
CA ARG A 48 3.22 12.79 16.37
C ARG A 48 4.00 14.08 16.57
N THR A 49 5.26 13.98 17.03
CA THR A 49 6.12 15.15 17.20
C THR A 49 6.48 15.77 15.85
N SER A 50 6.85 14.96 14.87
CA SER A 50 7.12 15.41 13.51
C SER A 50 5.90 16.10 12.89
N ASP A 51 4.73 15.45 12.96
CA ASP A 51 3.49 15.99 12.42
C ASP A 51 3.08 17.31 13.08
N ARG A 52 3.30 17.44 14.40
CA ARG A 52 3.04 18.68 15.14
C ARG A 52 3.95 19.80 14.66
N LEU A 53 5.27 19.56 14.59
CA LEU A 53 6.24 20.54 14.11
C LEU A 53 5.94 20.98 12.67
N CYS A 54 5.61 20.04 11.79
CA CYS A 54 5.21 20.37 10.42
C CYS A 54 4.01 21.33 10.40
N ARG A 55 2.96 21.07 11.19
CA ARG A 55 1.80 21.96 11.26
C ARG A 55 2.12 23.34 11.84
N GLU A 56 2.94 23.42 12.90
CA GLU A 56 3.37 24.67 13.52
C GLU A 56 4.15 25.56 12.53
N HIS A 57 4.84 24.96 11.56
CA HIS A 57 5.60 25.65 10.53
C HIS A 57 4.90 25.73 9.16
N GLY A 58 3.61 25.41 9.07
CA GLY A 58 2.84 25.46 7.83
C GLY A 58 3.25 24.44 6.77
N LEU A 59 3.96 23.36 7.17
CA LEU A 59 4.38 22.29 6.28
C LEU A 59 3.31 21.22 6.15
N SER A 60 3.31 20.52 5.01
CA SER A 60 2.38 19.41 4.78
C SER A 60 2.66 18.22 5.70
N VAL A 61 1.60 17.56 6.13
CA VAL A 61 1.65 16.33 6.94
C VAL A 61 1.09 15.18 6.10
N VAL A 62 1.85 14.08 6.04
CA VAL A 62 1.41 12.87 5.36
C VAL A 62 0.22 12.27 6.11
N GLN A 63 -0.95 12.30 5.49
CA GLN A 63 -2.14 11.64 6.04
C GLN A 63 -1.98 10.12 5.95
N PRO A 64 -2.34 9.37 7.02
CA PRO A 64 -2.32 7.92 6.96
C PRO A 64 -3.30 7.46 5.87
N SER A 65 -2.79 6.75 4.87
CA SER A 65 -3.63 6.08 3.89
C SER A 65 -4.46 4.97 4.55
N ARG A 66 -5.72 4.81 4.13
CA ARG A 66 -6.56 3.66 4.51
C ARG A 66 -6.02 2.36 3.92
N ASP A 67 -5.34 2.44 2.78
CA ASP A 67 -4.72 1.31 2.13
C ASP A 67 -3.37 0.96 2.76
N LYS A 68 -3.08 -0.33 2.84
CA LYS A 68 -1.74 -0.81 3.18
C LYS A 68 -0.77 -0.33 2.10
N GLY A 69 0.27 0.37 2.51
CA GLY A 69 1.34 0.80 1.61
C GLY A 69 1.94 -0.39 0.83
N LYS A 70 2.41 -0.12 -0.38
CA LYS A 70 3.13 -1.12 -1.19
C LYS A 70 4.49 -1.40 -0.57
N SER A 71 4.92 -2.67 -0.56
CA SER A 71 6.32 -2.99 -0.27
C SER A 71 7.22 -2.45 -1.39
N TYR A 72 8.51 -2.23 -1.08
CA TYR A 72 9.48 -1.80 -2.11
C TYR A 72 9.49 -2.74 -3.32
N ALA A 73 9.46 -4.07 -3.08
CA ALA A 73 9.42 -5.07 -4.15
C ALA A 73 8.16 -4.95 -5.03
N GLU A 74 7.01 -4.66 -4.43
CA GLU A 74 5.76 -4.46 -5.18
C GLU A 74 5.76 -3.13 -5.94
N TRP A 75 6.34 -2.08 -5.37
CA TRP A 75 6.51 -0.79 -6.03
C TRP A 75 7.45 -0.91 -7.24
N ASP A 76 8.62 -1.54 -7.06
CA ASP A 76 9.59 -1.73 -8.14
C ASP A 76 9.06 -2.64 -9.25
N ALA A 77 8.37 -3.73 -8.90
CA ALA A 77 7.66 -4.57 -9.87
C ALA A 77 6.58 -3.79 -10.64
N GLY A 78 5.88 -2.88 -9.98
CA GLY A 78 4.93 -1.97 -10.62
C GLY A 78 5.60 -1.06 -11.63
N ARG A 79 6.71 -0.42 -11.25
CA ARG A 79 7.50 0.46 -12.12
C ARG A 79 8.03 -0.26 -13.34
N LYS A 80 8.44 -1.51 -13.19
CA LYS A 80 8.96 -2.37 -14.27
C LYS A 80 7.86 -3.05 -15.10
N GLY A 81 6.58 -2.79 -14.85
CA GLY A 81 5.46 -3.47 -15.54
C GLY A 81 5.31 -4.95 -15.22
N LYS A 82 6.01 -5.46 -14.18
CA LYS A 82 6.02 -6.88 -13.78
C LYS A 82 5.07 -7.21 -12.63
N SER A 83 4.32 -6.24 -12.11
CA SER A 83 3.41 -6.46 -10.99
C SER A 83 2.21 -7.29 -11.42
N TRP A 84 2.08 -8.51 -10.90
CA TRP A 84 0.92 -9.37 -11.08
C TRP A 84 -0.39 -8.74 -10.58
N LYS A 85 -0.34 -8.00 -9.48
CA LYS A 85 -1.51 -7.27 -8.96
C LYS A 85 -1.95 -6.14 -9.90
N ALA A 86 -1.02 -5.40 -10.49
CA ALA A 86 -1.35 -4.35 -11.44
C ALA A 86 -1.98 -4.93 -12.72
N LYS A 87 -1.40 -6.01 -13.24
CA LYS A 87 -1.95 -6.72 -14.40
C LYS A 87 -3.35 -7.26 -14.13
N LEU A 88 -3.56 -7.87 -12.95
CA LEU A 88 -4.86 -8.40 -12.56
C LEU A 88 -5.90 -7.29 -12.39
N LYS A 89 -5.56 -6.16 -11.77
CA LYS A 89 -6.45 -4.99 -11.68
C LYS A 89 -6.87 -4.50 -13.07
N ALA A 90 -5.91 -4.31 -13.98
CA ALA A 90 -6.19 -3.88 -15.34
C ALA A 90 -7.11 -4.87 -16.09
N ALA A 91 -6.89 -6.19 -15.92
CA ALA A 91 -7.76 -7.20 -16.51
C ALA A 91 -9.19 -7.15 -15.94
N ILE A 92 -9.33 -7.04 -14.63
CA ILE A 92 -10.64 -6.89 -13.96
C ILE A 92 -11.36 -5.64 -14.48
N ASP A 93 -10.67 -4.50 -14.51
CA ASP A 93 -11.24 -3.22 -14.96
C ASP A 93 -11.66 -3.26 -16.44
N ALA A 94 -10.93 -4.01 -17.28
CA ALA A 94 -11.27 -4.20 -18.70
C ALA A 94 -12.46 -5.15 -18.93
N VAL A 95 -12.65 -6.12 -18.02
CA VAL A 95 -13.73 -7.14 -18.14
C VAL A 95 -15.07 -6.64 -17.59
N ILE A 96 -15.05 -5.84 -16.52
CA ILE A 96 -16.27 -5.33 -15.88
C ILE A 96 -17.27 -4.70 -16.89
N PRO A 97 -16.86 -3.83 -17.83
CA PRO A 97 -17.80 -3.22 -18.79
C PRO A 97 -18.42 -4.23 -19.76
N GLN A 98 -17.82 -5.40 -19.92
CA GLN A 98 -18.27 -6.43 -20.88
C GLN A 98 -19.17 -7.47 -20.22
N ALA A 99 -19.12 -7.57 -18.90
CA ALA A 99 -19.87 -8.56 -18.13
C ALA A 99 -21.33 -8.12 -17.91
N LYS A 100 -22.26 -9.07 -18.03
CA LYS A 100 -23.70 -8.86 -17.76
C LYS A 100 -24.00 -9.03 -16.26
N ASP A 101 -23.33 -9.98 -15.64
CA ASP A 101 -23.44 -10.32 -14.23
C ASP A 101 -22.09 -10.84 -13.70
N PHE A 102 -22.06 -11.24 -12.43
CA PHE A 102 -20.84 -11.70 -11.80
C PHE A 102 -20.36 -13.07 -12.33
N ASP A 103 -21.27 -13.97 -12.70
CA ASP A 103 -20.92 -15.26 -13.27
C ASP A 103 -20.35 -15.11 -14.69
N ASP A 104 -20.91 -14.19 -15.46
CA ASP A 104 -20.39 -13.83 -16.78
C ASP A 104 -18.99 -13.18 -16.65
N PHE A 105 -18.79 -12.33 -15.65
CA PHE A 105 -17.46 -11.78 -15.33
C PHE A 105 -16.43 -12.89 -15.06
N LEU A 106 -16.78 -13.91 -14.27
CA LEU A 106 -15.88 -15.02 -14.01
C LEU A 106 -15.57 -15.81 -15.29
N ARG A 107 -16.56 -16.04 -16.16
CA ARG A 107 -16.34 -16.69 -17.46
C ARG A 107 -15.41 -15.91 -18.36
N LEU A 108 -15.59 -14.59 -18.43
CA LEU A 108 -14.71 -13.72 -19.22
C LEU A 108 -13.28 -13.68 -18.69
N MET A 109 -13.10 -13.65 -17.36
CA MET A 109 -11.78 -13.75 -16.73
C MET A 109 -11.10 -15.08 -17.04
N ALA A 110 -11.85 -16.20 -16.99
CA ALA A 110 -11.35 -17.52 -17.37
C ALA A 110 -10.97 -17.57 -18.86
N ALA A 111 -11.76 -16.96 -19.74
CA ALA A 111 -11.46 -16.86 -21.17
C ALA A 111 -10.16 -16.08 -21.46
N GLN A 112 -9.78 -15.13 -20.58
CA GLN A 112 -8.49 -14.43 -20.63
C GLN A 112 -7.32 -15.25 -20.06
N GLY A 113 -7.56 -16.51 -19.66
CA GLY A 113 -6.54 -17.41 -19.16
C GLY A 113 -6.27 -17.31 -17.66
N TYR A 114 -7.12 -16.61 -16.91
CA TYR A 114 -7.00 -16.58 -15.45
C TYR A 114 -7.63 -17.83 -14.84
N GLU A 115 -6.87 -18.49 -13.97
CA GLU A 115 -7.44 -19.52 -13.12
C GLU A 115 -8.19 -18.90 -11.94
N ILE A 116 -9.37 -19.43 -11.64
CA ILE A 116 -10.27 -18.90 -10.62
C ILE A 116 -10.40 -19.91 -9.48
N LYS A 117 -10.17 -19.44 -8.26
CA LYS A 117 -10.43 -20.23 -7.05
C LYS A 117 -11.51 -19.54 -6.24
N GLN A 118 -12.67 -20.17 -6.14
CA GLN A 118 -13.77 -19.75 -5.29
C GLN A 118 -13.61 -20.35 -3.89
N GLY A 119 -13.71 -19.52 -2.85
CA GLY A 119 -13.61 -19.89 -1.45
C GLY A 119 -14.17 -18.75 -0.61
N LYS A 120 -13.72 -18.60 0.64
CA LYS A 120 -14.11 -17.44 1.48
C LYS A 120 -13.86 -16.09 0.77
N PHE A 121 -12.88 -16.03 -0.13
CA PHE A 121 -12.57 -14.88 -0.99
C PHE A 121 -12.18 -15.41 -2.36
N ILE A 122 -12.70 -14.80 -3.41
CA ILE A 122 -12.32 -15.10 -4.78
C ILE A 122 -10.85 -14.75 -4.98
N SER A 123 -10.15 -15.62 -5.70
CA SER A 123 -8.73 -15.47 -5.98
C SER A 123 -8.48 -15.83 -7.45
N PHE A 124 -7.58 -15.08 -8.06
CA PHE A 124 -7.16 -15.27 -9.44
C PHE A 124 -5.68 -15.62 -9.52
N ARG A 125 -5.31 -16.42 -10.50
CA ARG A 125 -3.94 -16.73 -10.87
C ARG A 125 -3.76 -16.50 -12.37
N ALA A 126 -2.83 -15.63 -12.72
CA ALA A 126 -2.49 -15.38 -14.11
C ALA A 126 -1.60 -16.51 -14.66
N PRO A 127 -1.58 -16.74 -15.99
CA PRO A 127 -0.61 -17.64 -16.61
C PRO A 127 0.83 -17.29 -16.22
N GLY A 128 1.60 -18.30 -15.77
CA GLY A 128 2.97 -18.11 -15.29
C GLY A 128 3.12 -17.56 -13.87
N GLN A 129 2.04 -17.33 -13.15
CA GLN A 129 2.05 -16.95 -11.73
C GLN A 129 1.98 -18.19 -10.84
N GLU A 130 2.86 -18.30 -9.84
CA GLU A 130 2.86 -19.45 -8.91
C GLU A 130 1.71 -19.41 -7.91
N ARG A 131 1.38 -18.23 -7.39
CA ARG A 131 0.43 -18.05 -6.28
C ARG A 131 -0.84 -17.33 -6.71
N PHE A 132 -1.98 -17.78 -6.16
CA PHE A 132 -3.24 -17.08 -6.30
C PHE A 132 -3.19 -15.71 -5.60
N THR A 133 -3.73 -14.70 -6.26
CA THR A 133 -3.95 -13.36 -5.70
C THR A 133 -5.41 -13.22 -5.29
N ARG A 134 -5.67 -12.99 -4.00
CA ARG A 134 -7.02 -12.77 -3.48
C ARG A 134 -7.52 -11.38 -3.88
N CYS A 135 -8.74 -11.27 -4.35
CA CYS A 135 -9.39 -9.99 -4.70
C CYS A 135 -9.33 -8.98 -3.55
N LYS A 136 -9.57 -9.41 -2.31
CA LYS A 136 -9.43 -8.56 -1.12
C LYS A 136 -8.08 -7.87 -0.99
N THR A 137 -6.99 -8.45 -1.51
CA THR A 137 -5.64 -7.85 -1.42
C THR A 137 -5.36 -6.80 -2.50
N LEU A 138 -6.28 -6.65 -3.46
CA LEU A 138 -6.19 -5.65 -4.52
C LEU A 138 -6.73 -4.28 -4.07
N GLY A 139 -7.53 -4.23 -3.01
CA GLY A 139 -8.17 -3.03 -2.49
C GLY A 139 -9.69 -3.16 -2.43
N GLU A 140 -10.35 -2.20 -1.79
CA GLU A 140 -11.80 -2.24 -1.54
C GLU A 140 -12.65 -2.30 -2.83
N ASN A 141 -12.19 -1.66 -3.90
CA ASN A 141 -12.89 -1.64 -5.20
C ASN A 141 -12.84 -2.96 -5.99
N TYR A 142 -12.09 -3.95 -5.49
CA TYR A 142 -11.88 -5.24 -6.13
C TYR A 142 -12.43 -6.41 -5.31
N THR A 143 -13.24 -6.14 -4.30
CA THR A 143 -14.00 -7.18 -3.60
C THR A 143 -15.12 -7.71 -4.50
N GLU A 144 -15.66 -8.88 -4.20
CA GLU A 144 -16.77 -9.48 -4.95
C GLU A 144 -17.98 -8.55 -4.98
N GLU A 145 -18.32 -7.95 -3.83
CA GLU A 145 -19.43 -7.02 -3.70
C GLU A 145 -19.18 -5.75 -4.53
N ALA A 146 -17.95 -5.22 -4.51
CA ALA A 146 -17.58 -4.03 -5.27
C ALA A 146 -17.62 -4.29 -6.78
N ILE A 147 -17.10 -5.43 -7.25
CA ILE A 147 -17.14 -5.83 -8.66
C ILE A 147 -18.60 -5.99 -9.11
N THR A 148 -19.43 -6.69 -8.33
CA THR A 148 -20.86 -6.88 -8.62
C THR A 148 -21.60 -5.55 -8.70
N SER A 149 -21.32 -4.63 -7.79
CA SER A 149 -21.92 -3.29 -7.79
C SER A 149 -21.49 -2.46 -9.00
N ARG A 150 -20.23 -2.57 -9.42
CA ARG A 150 -19.70 -1.87 -10.60
C ARG A 150 -20.35 -2.42 -11.88
N ILE A 151 -20.55 -3.74 -12.00
CA ILE A 151 -21.24 -4.36 -13.13
C ILE A 151 -22.70 -3.86 -13.20
N LYS A 152 -23.42 -3.86 -12.07
CA LYS A 152 -24.81 -3.38 -11.99
C LYS A 152 -24.94 -1.88 -12.28
N GLY A 153 -24.02 -1.06 -11.79
CA GLY A 153 -24.01 0.39 -12.05
C GLY A 153 -23.84 0.71 -13.55
N LEU A 154 -23.01 -0.06 -14.26
CA LEU A 154 -22.85 0.09 -15.71
C LEU A 154 -24.03 -0.47 -16.52
N ALA A 155 -24.83 -1.39 -15.94
CA ALA A 155 -26.01 -1.93 -16.61
C ALA A 155 -27.23 -0.96 -16.56
N VAL A 156 -27.25 -0.02 -15.59
CA VAL A 156 -28.31 1.00 -15.46
C VAL A 156 -28.11 2.15 -16.45
N ASP A 157 -26.87 2.44 -16.84
CA ASP A 157 -26.51 3.52 -17.77
C ASP A 157 -26.52 3.09 -19.27
N ARG A 158 -27.00 1.89 -19.58
CA ARG A 158 -27.20 1.35 -20.93
C ARG A 158 -28.68 1.20 -21.25
#